data_e637fd929446170e6c1b71653b4b9734
#
_entry.id   e637fd929446170e6c1b71653b4b9734
#
_cell.length_a   1.000
_cell.length_b   1.000
_cell.length_c   1.000
_cell.angle_alpha   90.00
_cell.angle_beta   90.00
_cell.angle_gamma   90.00
#
_symmetry.space_group_name_H-M   'P 1'
#
loop_
_entity.id
_entity.type
_entity.pdbx_description
1 polymer ?
#
loop_
_entity_poly.entity_id
_entity_poly.type
_entity_poly.pdbx_seq_one_letter_code
_entity_poly.pdbx_strand_id
1 'polypeptide(L)'
;MDATVLITGGSSGLGEAVAAAVLRDGGRPVVLDRREPAIDVEFELVDLADTRAAEAATRKASSGAGGVDAVVCAAGIDACGPLADVPGDDWDRVVRVNLLGTAAVIRAAMPWLLERHGRVVTVASTLGWRALPEASAYCASKFGVVGFTRALAAELGGRVGVALLLPGGMQTRFFDDRPEQYRPGPDVKLARPEDVAQTVLFALNRPPACEVRELM
;
A
#
# COMPACT_ATOMS: atom_id res chain seq x y z
N MET A 1 -17.16 8.80 6.45
CA MET A 1 -16.94 7.32 6.37
C MET A 1 -17.06 6.75 7.77
N ASP A 2 -17.95 5.81 8.03
CA ASP A 2 -17.96 5.07 9.32
C ASP A 2 -17.36 3.68 9.03
N ALA A 3 -16.05 3.61 8.87
CA ALA A 3 -15.35 2.41 8.44
C ALA A 3 -13.99 2.29 9.13
N THR A 4 -13.64 1.09 9.54
CA THR A 4 -12.30 0.74 10.03
C THR A 4 -11.40 0.38 8.85
N VAL A 5 -10.33 1.14 8.64
CA VAL A 5 -9.42 1.00 7.51
C VAL A 5 -8.03 0.59 8.00
N LEU A 6 -7.58 -0.62 7.65
CA LEU A 6 -6.22 -1.08 7.91
C LEU A 6 -5.28 -0.52 6.85
N ILE A 7 -4.20 0.15 7.27
CA ILE A 7 -3.28 0.86 6.37
C ILE A 7 -1.86 0.40 6.62
N THR A 8 -1.20 -0.16 5.61
CA THR A 8 0.24 -0.45 5.70
C THR A 8 1.07 0.75 5.27
N GLY A 9 2.21 0.97 5.94
CA GLY A 9 3.06 2.12 5.66
C GLY A 9 2.47 3.45 6.17
N GLY A 10 1.58 3.39 7.17
CA GLY A 10 0.82 4.54 7.67
C GLY A 10 1.61 5.53 8.52
N SER A 11 2.90 5.29 8.78
CA SER A 11 3.75 6.19 9.56
C SER A 11 4.52 7.19 8.70
N SER A 12 4.32 7.22 7.39
CA SER A 12 4.95 8.18 6.48
C SER A 12 4.27 8.25 5.11
N GLY A 13 4.53 9.35 4.40
CA GLY A 13 4.20 9.50 2.99
C GLY A 13 2.73 9.29 2.65
N LEU A 14 2.45 8.46 1.63
CA LEU A 14 1.06 8.22 1.20
C LEU A 14 0.23 7.54 2.28
N GLY A 15 0.79 6.54 2.98
CA GLY A 15 0.05 5.82 4.02
C GLY A 15 -0.38 6.74 5.17
N GLU A 16 0.50 7.63 5.63
CA GLU A 16 0.20 8.65 6.62
C GLU A 16 -0.87 9.63 6.14
N ALA A 17 -0.76 10.10 4.89
CA ALA A 17 -1.75 10.98 4.28
C ALA A 17 -3.13 10.31 4.16
N VAL A 18 -3.17 9.00 3.85
CA VAL A 18 -4.41 8.21 3.84
C VAL A 18 -4.98 8.07 5.24
N ALA A 19 -4.16 7.75 6.25
CA ALA A 19 -4.62 7.62 7.64
C ALA A 19 -5.23 8.93 8.13
N ALA A 20 -4.55 10.06 7.90
CA ALA A 20 -5.06 11.38 8.22
C ALA A 20 -6.35 11.73 7.46
N ALA A 21 -6.46 11.32 6.20
CA ALA A 21 -7.66 11.55 5.40
C ALA A 21 -8.85 10.70 5.87
N VAL A 22 -8.62 9.43 6.25
CA VAL A 22 -9.65 8.55 6.85
C VAL A 22 -10.18 9.14 8.15
N LEU A 23 -9.29 9.63 9.05
CA LEU A 23 -9.71 10.32 10.28
C LEU A 23 -10.59 11.54 9.99
N ARG A 24 -10.18 12.41 9.08
CA ARG A 24 -10.96 13.61 8.71
C ARG A 24 -12.33 13.27 8.12
N ASP A 25 -12.44 12.13 7.46
CA ASP A 25 -13.71 11.65 6.88
C ASP A 25 -14.58 10.88 7.91
N GLY A 26 -14.17 10.83 9.18
CA GLY A 26 -14.90 10.20 10.29
C GLY A 26 -14.67 8.67 10.37
N GLY A 27 -13.71 8.11 9.65
CA GLY A 27 -13.32 6.71 9.73
C GLY A 27 -12.27 6.46 10.83
N ARG A 28 -11.99 5.19 11.08
CA ARG A 28 -11.01 4.69 12.04
C ARG A 28 -9.83 4.04 11.33
N PRO A 29 -8.70 4.72 11.16
CA PRO A 29 -7.51 4.11 10.61
C PRO A 29 -6.81 3.24 11.66
N VAL A 30 -6.31 2.08 11.23
CA VAL A 30 -5.45 1.19 12.01
C VAL A 30 -4.17 0.96 11.20
N VAL A 31 -3.02 1.33 11.75
CA VAL A 31 -1.75 1.37 11.02
C VAL A 31 -0.91 0.11 11.27
N LEU A 32 -0.37 -0.45 10.20
CA LEU A 32 0.72 -1.44 10.26
C LEU A 32 1.99 -0.79 9.69
N ASP A 33 3.01 -0.62 10.50
CA ASP A 33 4.29 -0.04 10.08
C ASP A 33 5.43 -0.56 10.97
N ARG A 34 6.65 -0.38 10.53
CA ARG A 34 7.86 -0.66 11.33
C ARG A 34 8.23 0.51 12.26
N ARG A 35 7.55 1.63 12.16
CA ARG A 35 7.71 2.83 12.98
C ARG A 35 6.35 3.28 13.51
N GLU A 36 6.37 3.92 14.65
CA GLU A 36 5.20 4.54 15.22
C GLU A 36 4.71 5.71 14.35
N PRO A 37 3.40 5.82 14.08
CA PRO A 37 2.84 6.96 13.36
C PRO A 37 2.94 8.25 14.19
N ALA A 38 3.12 9.39 13.50
CA ALA A 38 3.13 10.70 14.16
C ALA A 38 1.74 11.20 14.56
N ILE A 39 0.70 10.65 13.99
CA ILE A 39 -0.71 10.95 14.30
C ILE A 39 -1.23 9.95 15.33
N ASP A 40 -2.15 10.40 16.19
CA ASP A 40 -2.76 9.57 17.24
C ASP A 40 -3.79 8.60 16.62
N VAL A 41 -3.36 7.39 16.34
CA VAL A 41 -4.16 6.31 15.73
C VAL A 41 -3.71 4.95 16.30
N GLU A 42 -4.58 3.97 16.21
CA GLU A 42 -4.19 2.60 16.53
C GLU A 42 -3.12 2.08 15.58
N PHE A 43 -2.12 1.39 16.11
CA PHE A 43 -1.05 0.83 15.30
C PHE A 43 -0.48 -0.47 15.86
N GLU A 44 0.13 -1.26 14.98
CA GLU A 44 0.94 -2.42 15.31
C GLU A 44 2.31 -2.29 14.61
N LEU A 45 3.37 -2.48 15.39
CA LEU A 45 4.72 -2.46 14.85
C LEU A 45 5.03 -3.79 14.17
N VAL A 46 5.32 -3.75 12.87
CA VAL A 46 5.66 -4.94 12.09
C VAL A 46 6.51 -4.60 10.87
N ASP A 47 7.49 -5.45 10.57
CA ASP A 47 8.20 -5.43 9.30
C ASP A 47 7.49 -6.35 8.30
N LEU A 48 6.99 -5.79 7.21
CA LEU A 48 6.27 -6.56 6.18
C LEU A 48 7.17 -7.50 5.37
N ALA A 49 8.50 -7.41 5.52
CA ALA A 49 9.43 -8.38 4.95
C ALA A 49 9.27 -9.76 5.60
N ASP A 50 8.84 -9.81 6.87
CA ASP A 50 8.40 -11.04 7.53
C ASP A 50 6.89 -11.24 7.31
N THR A 51 6.57 -12.04 6.31
CA THR A 51 5.17 -12.26 5.92
C THR A 51 4.33 -12.95 7.00
N ARG A 52 4.95 -13.75 7.89
CA ARG A 52 4.22 -14.43 8.98
C ARG A 52 3.95 -13.46 10.13
N ALA A 53 4.91 -12.62 10.47
CA ALA A 53 4.69 -11.53 11.40
C ALA A 53 3.63 -10.55 10.87
N ALA A 54 3.66 -10.22 9.57
CA ALA A 54 2.65 -9.36 8.92
C ALA A 54 1.24 -9.96 9.03
N GLU A 55 1.07 -11.27 8.77
CA GLU A 55 -0.23 -11.95 8.95
C GLU A 55 -0.69 -11.92 10.42
N ALA A 56 0.21 -12.18 11.36
CA ALA A 56 -0.12 -12.18 12.79
C ALA A 56 -0.53 -10.78 13.27
N ALA A 57 0.25 -9.75 12.91
CA ALA A 57 -0.06 -8.35 13.23
C ALA A 57 -1.38 -7.91 12.62
N THR A 58 -1.65 -8.29 11.36
CA THR A 58 -2.93 -8.01 10.70
C THR A 58 -4.10 -8.61 11.44
N ARG A 59 -4.02 -9.89 11.82
CA ARG A 59 -5.08 -10.54 12.60
C ARG A 59 -5.29 -9.89 13.96
N LYS A 60 -4.21 -9.56 14.65
CA LYS A 60 -4.26 -8.89 15.97
C LYS A 60 -4.93 -7.52 15.85
N ALA A 61 -4.47 -6.68 14.93
CA ALA A 61 -5.02 -5.36 14.69
C ALA A 61 -6.49 -5.40 14.26
N SER A 62 -6.83 -6.30 13.32
CA SER A 62 -8.22 -6.46 12.86
C SER A 62 -9.15 -6.92 13.98
N SER A 63 -8.73 -7.90 14.80
CA SER A 63 -9.52 -8.37 15.95
C SER A 63 -9.66 -7.30 17.03
N GLY A 64 -8.59 -6.57 17.35
CA GLY A 64 -8.60 -5.48 18.34
C GLY A 64 -9.52 -4.33 17.94
N ALA A 65 -9.60 -4.06 16.64
CA ALA A 65 -10.52 -3.05 16.10
C ALA A 65 -11.98 -3.54 15.97
N GLY A 66 -12.28 -4.79 16.30
CA GLY A 66 -13.61 -5.38 16.10
C GLY A 66 -13.93 -5.71 14.65
N GLY A 67 -12.89 -5.84 13.82
CA GLY A 67 -12.95 -6.11 12.38
C GLY A 67 -12.53 -4.92 11.53
N VAL A 68 -12.25 -5.17 10.25
CA VAL A 68 -11.87 -4.14 9.28
C VAL A 68 -12.80 -4.15 8.06
N ASP A 69 -13.14 -2.97 7.60
CA ASP A 69 -14.01 -2.74 6.44
C ASP A 69 -13.19 -2.54 5.16
N ALA A 70 -11.94 -2.09 5.32
CA ALA A 70 -11.05 -1.92 4.19
C ALA A 70 -9.58 -2.13 4.54
N VAL A 71 -8.78 -2.45 3.51
CA VAL A 71 -7.31 -2.55 3.58
C VAL A 71 -6.71 -1.66 2.51
N VAL A 72 -5.75 -0.80 2.91
CA VAL A 72 -4.94 0.01 2.01
C VAL A 72 -3.48 -0.41 2.13
N CYS A 73 -2.93 -1.01 1.09
CA CYS A 73 -1.53 -1.42 1.04
C CYS A 73 -0.68 -0.32 0.42
N ALA A 74 -0.21 0.63 1.26
CA ALA A 74 0.61 1.76 0.85
C ALA A 74 2.11 1.61 1.21
N ALA A 75 2.48 0.59 1.98
CA ALA A 75 3.89 0.33 2.27
C ALA A 75 4.68 -0.01 1.00
N GLY A 76 5.87 0.54 0.90
CA GLY A 76 6.78 0.24 -0.20
C GLY A 76 8.17 0.79 0.04
N ILE A 77 9.14 0.06 -0.47
CA ILE A 77 10.57 0.43 -0.45
C ILE A 77 11.17 0.22 -1.84
N ASP A 78 12.38 0.71 -2.03
CA ASP A 78 13.13 0.58 -3.29
C ASP A 78 14.60 0.24 -3.03
N ALA A 79 15.26 -0.29 -4.07
CA ALA A 79 16.69 -0.45 -4.17
C ALA A 79 17.09 -0.17 -5.63
N CYS A 80 17.73 0.99 -5.86
CA CYS A 80 18.13 1.47 -7.18
C CYS A 80 19.57 1.10 -7.48
N GLY A 81 19.85 0.74 -8.72
CA GLY A 81 21.17 0.47 -9.24
C GLY A 81 21.16 -0.58 -10.35
N PRO A 82 22.30 -0.72 -11.08
CA PRO A 82 22.49 -1.85 -11.98
C PRO A 82 22.29 -3.17 -11.23
N LEU A 83 21.66 -4.15 -11.88
CA LEU A 83 21.34 -5.43 -11.23
C LEU A 83 22.55 -6.12 -10.59
N ALA A 84 23.74 -5.95 -11.20
CA ALA A 84 24.97 -6.54 -10.69
C ALA A 84 25.50 -5.87 -9.41
N ASP A 85 25.10 -4.64 -9.14
CA ASP A 85 25.63 -3.81 -8.05
C ASP A 85 24.67 -3.72 -6.86
N VAL A 86 23.37 -4.01 -7.07
CA VAL A 86 22.39 -4.05 -5.97
C VAL A 86 22.62 -5.31 -5.14
N PRO A 87 22.84 -5.19 -3.80
CA PRO A 87 22.97 -6.36 -2.94
C PRO A 87 21.73 -7.27 -3.05
N GLY A 88 21.95 -8.58 -3.14
CA GLY A 88 20.85 -9.55 -3.30
C GLY A 88 19.82 -9.45 -2.19
N ASP A 89 20.26 -9.26 -0.94
CA ASP A 89 19.35 -9.09 0.22
C ASP A 89 18.46 -7.84 0.10
N ASP A 90 18.99 -6.74 -0.45
CA ASP A 90 18.21 -5.51 -0.67
C ASP A 90 17.21 -5.71 -1.80
N TRP A 91 17.62 -6.36 -2.90
CA TRP A 91 16.74 -6.71 -4.00
C TRP A 91 15.57 -7.59 -3.53
N ASP A 92 15.88 -8.67 -2.81
CA ASP A 92 14.90 -9.59 -2.23
C ASP A 92 13.96 -8.86 -1.26
N ARG A 93 14.51 -7.98 -0.42
CA ARG A 93 13.74 -7.21 0.55
C ARG A 93 12.68 -6.34 -0.11
N VAL A 94 12.98 -5.72 -1.26
CA VAL A 94 12.00 -4.94 -2.03
C VAL A 94 10.82 -5.81 -2.43
N VAL A 95 11.06 -7.01 -2.95
CA VAL A 95 9.99 -7.95 -3.34
C VAL A 95 9.22 -8.45 -2.12
N ARG A 96 9.92 -8.77 -1.03
CA ARG A 96 9.28 -9.22 0.22
C ARG A 96 8.34 -8.17 0.79
N VAL A 97 8.77 -6.91 0.91
CA VAL A 97 7.93 -5.84 1.45
C VAL A 97 6.80 -5.48 0.50
N ASN A 98 7.13 -5.16 -0.76
CA ASN A 98 6.17 -4.55 -1.68
C ASN A 98 5.11 -5.54 -2.18
N LEU A 99 5.48 -6.79 -2.42
CA LEU A 99 4.60 -7.81 -3.01
C LEU A 99 4.14 -8.84 -1.98
N LEU A 100 5.09 -9.55 -1.36
CA LEU A 100 4.72 -10.65 -0.45
C LEU A 100 4.06 -10.14 0.83
N GLY A 101 4.53 -9.01 1.37
CA GLY A 101 3.91 -8.33 2.52
C GLY A 101 2.50 -7.85 2.20
N THR A 102 2.30 -7.24 1.02
CA THR A 102 0.95 -6.86 0.53
C THR A 102 0.01 -8.07 0.48
N ALA A 103 0.45 -9.17 -0.11
CA ALA A 103 -0.35 -10.38 -0.21
C ALA A 103 -0.65 -10.99 1.18
N ALA A 104 0.32 -10.98 2.09
CA ALA A 104 0.17 -11.49 3.46
C ALA A 104 -0.88 -10.72 4.26
N VAL A 105 -0.81 -9.38 4.22
CA VAL A 105 -1.79 -8.51 4.91
C VAL A 105 -3.20 -8.74 4.37
N ILE A 106 -3.39 -8.71 3.05
CA ILE A 106 -4.71 -8.90 2.45
C ILE A 106 -5.27 -10.29 2.78
N ARG A 107 -4.44 -11.36 2.67
CA ARG A 107 -4.85 -12.72 3.02
C ARG A 107 -5.31 -12.83 4.48
N ALA A 108 -4.58 -12.20 5.40
CA ALA A 108 -4.92 -12.24 6.82
C ALA A 108 -6.19 -11.45 7.16
N ALA A 109 -6.47 -10.36 6.45
CA ALA A 109 -7.67 -9.53 6.63
C ALA A 109 -8.92 -10.11 5.90
N MET A 110 -8.74 -11.07 4.99
CA MET A 110 -9.78 -11.57 4.09
C MET A 110 -11.06 -12.04 4.80
N PRO A 111 -11.03 -12.72 5.97
CA PRO A 111 -12.27 -13.12 6.65
C PRO A 111 -13.21 -11.95 6.93
N TRP A 112 -12.68 -10.84 7.48
CA TRP A 112 -13.48 -9.65 7.77
C TRP A 112 -13.94 -8.93 6.49
N LEU A 113 -13.05 -8.86 5.49
CA LEU A 113 -13.39 -8.23 4.20
C LEU A 113 -14.54 -8.97 3.50
N LEU A 114 -14.56 -10.31 3.55
CA LEU A 114 -15.67 -11.10 2.98
C LEU A 114 -16.97 -10.94 3.77
N GLU A 115 -16.89 -10.95 5.10
CA GLU A 115 -18.05 -10.78 5.99
C GLU A 115 -18.73 -9.41 5.80
N ARG A 116 -17.91 -8.36 5.62
CA ARG A 116 -18.38 -6.98 5.56
C ARG A 116 -18.54 -6.42 4.15
N HIS A 117 -18.38 -7.25 3.12
CA HIS A 117 -18.33 -6.78 1.72
C HIS A 117 -17.35 -5.61 1.55
N GLY A 118 -16.17 -5.76 2.17
CA GLY A 118 -15.17 -4.72 2.34
C GLY A 118 -14.45 -4.33 1.05
N ARG A 119 -13.35 -3.57 1.21
CA ARG A 119 -12.57 -3.05 0.09
C ARG A 119 -11.08 -3.24 0.29
N VAL A 120 -10.38 -3.45 -0.80
CA VAL A 120 -8.93 -3.48 -0.88
C VAL A 120 -8.46 -2.40 -1.86
N VAL A 121 -7.52 -1.58 -1.44
CA VAL A 121 -6.76 -0.68 -2.33
C VAL A 121 -5.30 -1.05 -2.26
N THR A 122 -4.73 -1.47 -3.37
CA THR A 122 -3.30 -1.74 -3.51
C THR A 122 -2.61 -0.56 -4.19
N VAL A 123 -1.47 -0.15 -3.66
CA VAL A 123 -0.66 0.92 -4.25
C VAL A 123 0.50 0.30 -5.02
N ALA A 124 0.37 0.26 -6.35
CA ALA A 124 1.47 -0.09 -7.24
C ALA A 124 2.34 1.14 -7.55
N SER A 125 2.53 1.45 -8.79
CA SER A 125 3.26 2.60 -9.34
C SER A 125 3.05 2.64 -10.84
N THR A 126 3.31 3.77 -11.50
CA THR A 126 3.52 3.80 -12.95
C THR A 126 4.67 2.86 -13.38
N LEU A 127 5.61 2.52 -12.47
CA LEU A 127 6.65 1.52 -12.68
C LEU A 127 6.15 0.06 -12.49
N GLY A 128 4.87 -0.15 -12.26
CA GLY A 128 4.17 -1.42 -12.43
C GLY A 128 3.54 -1.57 -13.81
N TRP A 129 3.62 -0.53 -14.65
CA TRP A 129 3.11 -0.51 -16.03
C TRP A 129 4.24 -0.35 -17.05
N ARG A 130 5.28 0.42 -16.74
CA ARG A 130 6.48 0.61 -17.55
C ARG A 130 7.73 0.37 -16.71
N ALA A 131 8.79 -0.14 -17.33
CA ALA A 131 10.06 -0.33 -16.66
C ALA A 131 10.98 0.89 -16.83
N LEU A 132 11.90 1.06 -15.87
CA LEU A 132 13.04 1.95 -15.95
C LEU A 132 14.32 1.13 -15.77
N PRO A 133 15.43 1.49 -16.41
CA PRO A 133 16.74 0.90 -16.10
C PRO A 133 17.09 1.16 -14.63
N GLU A 134 17.91 0.29 -14.06
CA GLU A 134 18.44 0.41 -12.69
C GLU A 134 17.38 0.44 -11.57
N ALA A 135 16.14 -0.04 -11.89
CA ALA A 135 15.02 -0.17 -10.97
C ALA A 135 14.42 -1.58 -11.00
N SER A 136 15.23 -2.62 -11.24
CA SER A 136 14.74 -3.99 -11.51
C SER A 136 13.94 -4.56 -10.35
N ALA A 137 14.39 -4.41 -9.10
CA ALA A 137 13.69 -4.89 -7.91
C ALA A 137 12.32 -4.21 -7.75
N TYR A 138 12.32 -2.89 -7.86
CA TYR A 138 11.09 -2.10 -7.71
C TYR A 138 10.09 -2.40 -8.83
N CYS A 139 10.54 -2.38 -10.09
CA CYS A 139 9.70 -2.73 -11.22
C CYS A 139 9.12 -4.14 -11.06
N ALA A 140 9.96 -5.15 -10.78
CA ALA A 140 9.50 -6.52 -10.56
C ALA A 140 8.42 -6.58 -9.47
N SER A 141 8.64 -5.92 -8.33
CA SER A 141 7.68 -5.90 -7.24
C SER A 141 6.36 -5.22 -7.64
N LYS A 142 6.40 -4.07 -8.34
CA LYS A 142 5.20 -3.30 -8.71
C LYS A 142 4.43 -3.92 -9.87
N PHE A 143 5.09 -4.53 -10.86
CA PHE A 143 4.43 -5.41 -11.85
C PHE A 143 3.77 -6.61 -11.17
N GLY A 144 4.43 -7.20 -10.16
CA GLY A 144 3.86 -8.26 -9.35
C GLY A 144 2.59 -7.83 -8.61
N VAL A 145 2.59 -6.63 -7.99
CA VAL A 145 1.40 -6.06 -7.33
C VAL A 145 0.26 -5.85 -8.34
N VAL A 146 0.54 -5.36 -9.55
CA VAL A 146 -0.48 -5.20 -10.60
C VAL A 146 -1.11 -6.55 -10.95
N GLY A 147 -0.28 -7.57 -11.25
CA GLY A 147 -0.77 -8.91 -11.58
C GLY A 147 -1.55 -9.55 -10.44
N PHE A 148 -1.02 -9.46 -9.22
CA PHE A 148 -1.67 -9.94 -8.00
C PHE A 148 -3.05 -9.29 -7.80
N THR A 149 -3.13 -7.96 -7.90
CA THR A 149 -4.38 -7.22 -7.67
C THR A 149 -5.45 -7.58 -8.69
N ARG A 150 -5.09 -7.68 -9.97
CA ARG A 150 -6.00 -8.09 -11.04
C ARG A 150 -6.52 -9.52 -10.85
N ALA A 151 -5.63 -10.45 -10.47
CA ALA A 151 -6.02 -11.83 -10.16
C ALA A 151 -6.97 -11.90 -8.96
N LEU A 152 -6.66 -11.17 -7.89
CA LEU A 152 -7.48 -11.09 -6.69
C LEU A 152 -8.88 -10.51 -6.99
N ALA A 153 -8.97 -9.45 -7.80
CA ALA A 153 -10.24 -8.87 -8.23
C ALA A 153 -11.10 -9.89 -9.00
N ALA A 154 -10.49 -10.65 -9.89
CA ALA A 154 -11.17 -11.71 -10.64
C ALA A 154 -11.65 -12.86 -9.73
N GLU A 155 -10.80 -13.29 -8.79
CA GLU A 155 -11.13 -14.35 -7.81
C GLU A 155 -12.29 -13.97 -6.90
N LEU A 156 -12.31 -12.73 -6.41
CA LEU A 156 -13.33 -12.25 -5.47
C LEU A 156 -14.67 -11.94 -6.15
N GLY A 157 -14.70 -11.66 -7.45
CA GLY A 157 -15.93 -11.53 -8.24
C GLY A 157 -16.92 -10.49 -7.68
N GLY A 158 -16.42 -9.39 -7.12
CA GLY A 158 -17.24 -8.33 -6.52
C GLY A 158 -17.71 -8.58 -5.08
N ARG A 159 -17.40 -9.73 -4.47
CA ARG A 159 -17.68 -9.97 -3.03
C ARG A 159 -16.91 -9.03 -2.12
N VAL A 160 -15.72 -8.62 -2.54
CA VAL A 160 -14.89 -7.57 -1.96
C VAL A 160 -14.49 -6.65 -3.11
N GLY A 161 -14.63 -5.34 -2.94
CA GLY A 161 -14.17 -4.38 -3.93
C GLY A 161 -12.64 -4.31 -3.95
N VAL A 162 -12.03 -4.41 -5.13
CA VAL A 162 -10.56 -4.39 -5.28
C VAL A 162 -10.16 -3.29 -6.24
N ALA A 163 -9.40 -2.31 -5.76
CA ALA A 163 -8.89 -1.20 -6.54
C ALA A 163 -7.35 -1.21 -6.60
N LEU A 164 -6.81 -0.97 -7.77
CA LEU A 164 -5.40 -0.79 -8.05
C LEU A 164 -5.10 0.69 -8.29
N LEU A 165 -4.19 1.26 -7.51
CA LEU A 165 -3.70 2.62 -7.69
C LEU A 165 -2.29 2.57 -8.28
N LEU A 166 -2.05 3.32 -9.38
CA LEU A 166 -0.76 3.41 -10.08
C LEU A 166 -0.24 4.86 -10.06
N PRO A 167 0.19 5.38 -8.91
CA PRO A 167 0.65 6.76 -8.82
C PRO A 167 1.98 6.96 -9.52
N GLY A 168 2.22 8.19 -9.98
CA GLY A 168 3.54 8.69 -10.34
C GLY A 168 4.39 8.99 -9.13
N GLY A 169 5.47 9.77 -9.31
CA GLY A 169 6.30 10.23 -8.20
C GLY A 169 5.52 11.16 -7.25
N MET A 170 5.76 11.01 -5.95
CA MET A 170 5.11 11.80 -4.89
C MET A 170 6.14 12.51 -4.02
N GLN A 171 5.77 13.66 -3.45
CA GLN A 171 6.58 14.44 -2.51
C GLN A 171 6.61 13.73 -1.13
N THR A 172 7.42 12.69 -1.00
CA THR A 172 7.55 11.89 0.20
C THR A 172 9.02 11.59 0.49
N ARG A 173 9.31 11.08 1.66
CA ARG A 173 10.66 10.61 2.04
C ARG A 173 11.12 9.34 1.28
N PHE A 174 10.30 8.83 0.38
CA PHE A 174 10.63 7.63 -0.40
C PHE A 174 11.93 7.76 -1.21
N PHE A 175 12.30 8.97 -1.57
CA PHE A 175 13.51 9.25 -2.35
C PHE A 175 14.72 9.63 -1.50
N ASP A 176 14.56 9.85 -0.18
CA ASP A 176 15.63 10.42 0.68
C ASP A 176 16.84 9.49 0.80
N ASP A 177 16.61 8.17 0.87
CA ASP A 177 17.66 7.17 1.02
C ASP A 177 18.30 6.76 -0.31
N ARG A 178 17.84 7.31 -1.46
CA ARG A 178 18.40 7.01 -2.78
C ARG A 178 19.71 7.79 -3.02
N PRO A 179 20.70 7.21 -3.70
CA PRO A 179 21.79 7.96 -4.29
C PRO A 179 21.28 9.13 -5.13
N GLU A 180 22.01 10.25 -5.16
CA GLU A 180 21.55 11.50 -5.77
C GLU A 180 21.12 11.34 -7.23
N GLN A 181 21.82 10.52 -8.01
CA GLN A 181 21.52 10.24 -9.41
C GLN A 181 20.13 9.57 -9.64
N TYR A 182 19.55 8.97 -8.61
CA TYR A 182 18.25 8.30 -8.65
C TYR A 182 17.14 9.13 -7.98
N ARG A 183 17.45 10.31 -7.49
CA ARG A 183 16.47 11.25 -6.95
C ARG A 183 15.79 12.01 -8.07
N PRO A 184 14.50 12.40 -7.92
CA PRO A 184 13.85 13.28 -8.87
C PRO A 184 14.62 14.60 -9.03
N GLY A 185 14.87 15.01 -10.26
CA GLY A 185 15.48 16.32 -10.52
C GLY A 185 14.56 17.48 -10.09
N PRO A 186 15.10 18.71 -9.98
CA PRO A 186 14.36 19.87 -9.47
C PRO A 186 13.13 20.24 -10.32
N ASP A 187 13.13 19.91 -11.60
CA ASP A 187 12.02 20.24 -12.53
C ASP A 187 10.93 19.15 -12.56
N VAL A 188 11.09 18.04 -11.85
CA VAL A 188 10.13 16.96 -11.82
C VAL A 188 8.94 17.34 -10.93
N LYS A 189 7.76 17.46 -11.52
CA LYS A 189 6.53 17.70 -10.75
C LYS A 189 6.11 16.42 -10.04
N LEU A 190 6.20 16.43 -8.73
CA LEU A 190 5.74 15.36 -7.86
C LEU A 190 4.35 15.68 -7.30
N ALA A 191 3.47 14.69 -7.26
CA ALA A 191 2.16 14.83 -6.63
C ALA A 191 2.30 14.98 -5.11
N ARG A 192 1.43 15.72 -4.47
CA ARG A 192 1.36 15.73 -3.01
C ARG A 192 0.69 14.44 -2.52
N PRO A 193 1.21 13.79 -1.47
CA PRO A 193 0.61 12.57 -0.94
C PRO A 193 -0.86 12.78 -0.50
N GLU A 194 -1.22 13.99 -0.03
CA GLU A 194 -2.59 14.32 0.36
C GLU A 194 -3.56 14.29 -0.83
N ASP A 195 -3.13 14.73 -2.02
CA ASP A 195 -3.96 14.71 -3.23
C ASP A 195 -4.17 13.26 -3.71
N VAL A 196 -3.13 12.44 -3.62
CA VAL A 196 -3.23 10.99 -3.93
C VAL A 196 -4.10 10.26 -2.89
N ALA A 197 -4.04 10.64 -1.61
CA ALA A 197 -4.89 10.09 -0.57
C ALA A 197 -6.39 10.34 -0.85
N GLN A 198 -6.76 11.48 -1.43
CA GLN A 198 -8.16 11.73 -1.85
C GLN A 198 -8.62 10.71 -2.91
N THR A 199 -7.71 10.30 -3.80
CA THR A 199 -8.01 9.26 -4.80
C THR A 199 -8.23 7.90 -4.14
N VAL A 200 -7.49 7.58 -3.07
CA VAL A 200 -7.72 6.38 -2.26
C VAL A 200 -9.11 6.45 -1.58
N LEU A 201 -9.44 7.57 -0.94
CA LEU A 201 -10.76 7.76 -0.33
C LEU A 201 -11.88 7.66 -1.36
N PHE A 202 -11.69 8.20 -2.55
CA PHE A 202 -12.64 8.03 -3.65
C PHE A 202 -12.91 6.56 -3.95
N ALA A 203 -11.88 5.71 -4.02
CA ALA A 203 -12.06 4.27 -4.25
C ALA A 203 -12.75 3.58 -3.06
N LEU A 204 -12.42 3.98 -1.82
CA LEU A 204 -13.01 3.43 -0.60
C LEU A 204 -14.49 3.79 -0.44
N ASN A 205 -14.90 5.00 -0.81
CA ASN A 205 -16.24 5.54 -0.57
C ASN A 205 -17.26 5.25 -1.69
N ARG A 206 -16.95 4.32 -2.62
CA ARG A 206 -17.93 4.00 -3.68
C ARG A 206 -19.07 3.15 -3.15
N PRO A 207 -20.32 3.37 -3.63
CA PRO A 207 -21.42 2.47 -3.32
C PRO A 207 -21.12 1.05 -3.83
N PRO A 208 -21.72 0.00 -3.25
CA PRO A 208 -21.45 -1.40 -3.62
C PRO A 208 -21.62 -1.70 -5.11
N ALA A 209 -22.56 -1.02 -5.77
CA ALA A 209 -22.82 -1.19 -7.21
C ALA A 209 -21.79 -0.46 -8.12
N CYS A 210 -20.86 0.32 -7.55
CA CYS A 210 -19.85 1.06 -8.30
C CYS A 210 -18.46 0.56 -7.92
N GLU A 211 -17.88 -0.26 -8.78
CA GLU A 211 -16.50 -0.75 -8.61
C GLU A 211 -15.52 0.13 -9.39
N VAL A 212 -14.54 0.66 -8.69
CA VAL A 212 -13.38 1.33 -9.30
C VAL A 212 -12.22 0.35 -9.27
N ARG A 213 -11.79 -0.11 -10.44
CA ARG A 213 -10.76 -1.15 -10.54
C ARG A 213 -9.34 -0.63 -10.65
N GLU A 214 -9.14 0.40 -11.46
CA GLU A 214 -7.80 0.97 -11.68
C GLU A 214 -7.86 2.49 -11.75
N LEU A 215 -6.89 3.14 -11.10
CA LEU A 215 -6.68 4.58 -11.07
C LEU A 215 -5.20 4.87 -11.37
N MET A 216 -4.93 5.73 -12.37
CA MET A 216 -3.58 6.12 -12.78
C MET A 216 -3.43 7.63 -12.75
#